data_35bef2d8884af45882e9737b26091194
#
_entry.id   35bef2d8884af45882e9737b26091194
#
_cell.length_a   1.000
_cell.length_b   1.000
_cell.length_c   1.000
_cell.angle_alpha   90.00
_cell.angle_beta   90.00
_cell.angle_gamma   90.00
#
_symmetry.space_group_name_H-M   'P 1'
#
loop_
_entity.id
_entity.type
_entity.pdbx_description
1 polymer ?
#
loop_
_entity_poly.entity_id
_entity_poly.type
_entity_poly.pdbx_seq_one_letter_code
_entity_poly.pdbx_strand_id
1 'polypeptide(L)'
;MNGDATVVGGGLAGLVAAARLAEAGADVTLYERRPAVGGRVRTETVDGFTLDRGFQVLFSSYPAVKRELGADGLDDLNLRTFAPGATICRPGSRSTLGDPLRDPLSAFPSLLNDEVSFSDKLRTLALRYDLANRDEEKFFAGPDASIREYLRDWGFADDYVENFVESFYGGITLDRTLSTSKHVFEYTFRAMGRGSIGVPAEGMAALPAALADRAREAGVEIRTGEDVESVRVAGQGRIPFRTGSADADGATVELADGATRETDAVVVATSPPEARRLTGVESVPTEGVPNVTGWYALPAGESFETGERILLNAAEKSPNAVVPMSEVAPEYAPDDRALLAATFLGEEALDRSDEDLRDDVHDALDAWFPERDFGGLETLDVHRIRFAQFAQPPGVHADLPDPDDPEGPVTLAGDYTEWSSIQGALESGRKAAAAAGEYL
;
A
#
# COMPACT_ATOMS: atom_id res chain seq x y z
N MET A 1 -6.42 6.96 30.73
CA MET A 1 -7.57 7.56 30.04
C MET A 1 -8.81 6.82 30.53
N ASN A 2 -9.91 7.49 30.81
CA ASN A 2 -11.16 6.88 31.29
C ASN A 2 -12.32 7.51 30.51
N GLY A 3 -12.36 7.33 29.19
CA GLY A 3 -13.41 7.88 28.34
C GLY A 3 -13.76 6.89 27.22
N ASP A 4 -14.85 7.18 26.53
CA ASP A 4 -15.38 6.38 25.43
C ASP A 4 -14.85 6.90 24.10
N ALA A 5 -14.26 6.03 23.26
CA ALA A 5 -13.82 6.38 21.92
C ALA A 5 -14.51 5.55 20.85
N THR A 6 -14.86 6.18 19.76
CA THR A 6 -15.41 5.52 18.58
C THR A 6 -14.43 5.64 17.43
N VAL A 7 -14.09 4.50 16.80
CA VAL A 7 -13.26 4.45 15.59
C VAL A 7 -14.12 4.05 14.40
N VAL A 8 -14.10 4.85 13.34
CA VAL A 8 -14.90 4.66 12.12
C VAL A 8 -14.00 4.18 11.00
N GLY A 9 -14.08 2.88 10.66
CA GLY A 9 -13.29 2.22 9.64
C GLY A 9 -12.26 1.24 10.20
N GLY A 10 -12.37 -0.01 9.77
CA GLY A 10 -11.51 -1.15 10.17
C GLY A 10 -10.32 -1.39 9.23
N GLY A 11 -9.76 -0.33 8.61
CA GLY A 11 -8.50 -0.38 7.88
C GLY A 11 -7.29 -0.38 8.82
N LEU A 12 -6.07 -0.45 8.27
CA LEU A 12 -4.84 -0.51 9.08
C LEU A 12 -4.73 0.66 10.08
N ALA A 13 -5.04 1.88 9.62
CA ALA A 13 -4.98 3.07 10.49
C ALA A 13 -5.98 3.00 11.64
N GLY A 14 -7.24 2.60 11.35
CA GLY A 14 -8.28 2.47 12.37
C GLY A 14 -7.98 1.38 13.38
N LEU A 15 -7.47 0.22 12.94
CA LEU A 15 -7.08 -0.87 13.83
C LEU A 15 -5.95 -0.46 14.78
N VAL A 16 -4.94 0.25 14.27
CA VAL A 16 -3.85 0.78 15.11
C VAL A 16 -4.37 1.84 16.09
N ALA A 17 -5.22 2.76 15.61
CA ALA A 17 -5.78 3.80 16.48
C ALA A 17 -6.62 3.18 17.61
N ALA A 18 -7.49 2.23 17.28
CA ALA A 18 -8.33 1.54 18.25
C ALA A 18 -7.51 0.76 19.29
N ALA A 19 -6.53 -0.03 18.85
CA ALA A 19 -5.67 -0.77 19.76
C ALA A 19 -4.94 0.16 20.74
N ARG A 20 -4.36 1.25 20.24
CA ARG A 20 -3.59 2.20 21.07
C ARG A 20 -4.43 2.97 22.07
N LEU A 21 -5.66 3.36 21.69
CA LEU A 21 -6.59 4.01 22.61
C LEU A 21 -7.02 3.05 23.73
N ALA A 22 -7.32 1.80 23.40
CA ALA A 22 -7.69 0.80 24.37
C ALA A 22 -6.51 0.42 25.30
N GLU A 23 -5.30 0.27 24.77
CA GLU A 23 -4.07 0.08 25.54
C GLU A 23 -3.79 1.24 26.52
N ALA A 24 -4.24 2.47 26.17
CA ALA A 24 -4.16 3.64 27.03
C ALA A 24 -5.31 3.72 28.06
N GLY A 25 -6.28 2.79 28.03
CA GLY A 25 -7.35 2.62 29.01
C GLY A 25 -8.70 3.22 28.61
N ALA A 26 -8.90 3.59 27.34
CA ALA A 26 -10.21 4.02 26.84
C ALA A 26 -11.12 2.81 26.55
N ASP A 27 -12.44 2.99 26.67
CA ASP A 27 -13.44 2.05 26.16
C ASP A 27 -13.65 2.32 24.65
N VAL A 28 -13.26 1.36 23.80
CA VAL A 28 -13.18 1.59 22.35
C VAL A 28 -14.13 0.70 21.58
N THR A 29 -14.99 1.32 20.75
CA THR A 29 -15.79 0.61 19.74
C THR A 29 -15.31 1.00 18.35
N LEU A 30 -15.01 0.01 17.51
CA LEU A 30 -14.65 0.19 16.10
C LEU A 30 -15.79 -0.30 15.20
N TYR A 31 -16.26 0.56 14.30
CA TYR A 31 -17.26 0.25 13.27
C TYR A 31 -16.61 0.05 11.91
N GLU A 32 -16.91 -1.05 11.25
CA GLU A 32 -16.50 -1.34 9.87
C GLU A 32 -17.74 -1.74 9.04
N ARG A 33 -17.98 -1.06 7.93
CA ARG A 33 -19.14 -1.29 7.06
C ARG A 33 -19.12 -2.65 6.34
N ARG A 34 -17.93 -3.21 6.11
CA ARG A 34 -17.78 -4.53 5.47
C ARG A 34 -17.90 -5.66 6.51
N PRO A 35 -18.13 -6.89 6.05
CA PRO A 35 -18.19 -8.05 6.97
C PRO A 35 -16.82 -8.43 7.57
N ALA A 36 -15.72 -7.83 7.11
CA ALA A 36 -14.37 -8.06 7.60
C ALA A 36 -13.55 -6.76 7.60
N VAL A 37 -12.61 -6.68 8.52
CA VAL A 37 -11.59 -5.61 8.60
C VAL A 37 -10.56 -5.70 7.47
N GLY A 38 -9.70 -4.69 7.33
CA GLY A 38 -8.57 -4.67 6.39
C GLY A 38 -8.59 -3.50 5.40
N GLY A 39 -9.75 -2.90 5.15
CA GLY A 39 -9.85 -1.74 4.25
C GLY A 39 -9.42 -2.07 2.82
N ARG A 40 -8.29 -1.52 2.37
CA ARG A 40 -7.67 -1.82 1.07
C ARG A 40 -6.80 -3.08 1.08
N VAL A 41 -6.33 -3.50 2.25
CA VAL A 41 -5.50 -4.71 2.42
C VAL A 41 -6.41 -5.90 2.73
N ARG A 42 -6.70 -6.68 1.72
CA ARG A 42 -7.63 -7.83 1.78
C ARG A 42 -7.14 -8.96 0.90
N THR A 43 -7.55 -10.15 1.25
CA THR A 43 -7.30 -11.40 0.51
C THR A 43 -8.60 -12.15 0.36
N GLU A 44 -8.78 -12.83 -0.75
CA GLU A 44 -9.89 -13.75 -0.98
C GLU A 44 -9.37 -15.09 -1.49
N THR A 45 -10.17 -16.13 -1.35
CA THR A 45 -9.84 -17.47 -1.86
C THR A 45 -10.77 -17.80 -3.01
N VAL A 46 -10.21 -18.12 -4.18
CA VAL A 46 -10.92 -18.50 -5.38
C VAL A 46 -10.37 -19.83 -5.88
N ASP A 47 -11.18 -20.87 -5.90
CA ASP A 47 -10.81 -22.23 -6.39
C ASP A 47 -9.51 -22.79 -5.77
N GLY A 48 -9.27 -22.48 -4.50
CA GLY A 48 -8.06 -22.89 -3.76
C GLY A 48 -6.85 -21.98 -3.94
N PHE A 49 -6.94 -20.93 -4.74
CA PHE A 49 -5.92 -19.89 -4.84
C PHE A 49 -6.14 -18.79 -3.81
N THR A 50 -5.06 -18.22 -3.32
CA THR A 50 -5.04 -17.03 -2.45
C THR A 50 -4.80 -15.80 -3.32
N LEU A 51 -5.79 -14.92 -3.41
CA LEU A 51 -5.75 -13.71 -4.25
C LEU A 51 -5.84 -12.47 -3.38
N ASP A 52 -4.79 -11.68 -3.35
CA ASP A 52 -4.80 -10.38 -2.68
C ASP A 52 -5.56 -9.35 -3.53
N ARG A 53 -6.26 -8.41 -2.88
CA ARG A 53 -6.98 -7.37 -3.61
C ARG A 53 -6.04 -6.35 -4.25
N GLY A 54 -5.63 -6.66 -5.48
CA GLY A 54 -4.53 -6.02 -6.17
C GLY A 54 -3.18 -6.59 -5.74
N PHE A 55 -2.17 -6.45 -6.58
CA PHE A 55 -0.82 -6.85 -6.21
C PHE A 55 -0.24 -5.89 -5.17
N GLN A 56 0.00 -6.38 -3.97
CA GLN A 56 0.53 -5.64 -2.84
C GLN A 56 1.73 -6.37 -2.24
N VAL A 57 2.62 -5.61 -1.61
CA VAL A 57 3.78 -6.17 -0.91
C VAL A 57 4.02 -5.46 0.42
N LEU A 58 4.62 -6.16 1.36
CA LEU A 58 5.03 -5.62 2.65
C LEU A 58 6.55 -5.44 2.69
N PHE A 59 7.00 -4.24 3.09
CA PHE A 59 8.41 -3.99 3.38
C PHE A 59 8.70 -4.31 4.86
N SER A 60 9.47 -5.34 5.13
CA SER A 60 9.82 -5.74 6.50
C SER A 60 10.63 -4.69 7.25
N SER A 61 11.20 -3.72 6.54
CA SER A 61 11.96 -2.61 7.13
C SER A 61 11.12 -1.44 7.62
N TYR A 62 9.84 -1.39 7.27
CA TYR A 62 8.97 -0.29 7.68
C TYR A 62 8.91 -0.13 9.20
N PRO A 63 9.32 1.03 9.75
CA PRO A 63 9.35 1.25 11.21
C PRO A 63 7.99 1.09 11.88
N ALA A 64 6.91 1.56 11.23
CA ALA A 64 5.58 1.42 11.78
C ALA A 64 5.13 -0.04 11.84
N VAL A 65 5.43 -0.85 10.81
CA VAL A 65 5.15 -2.29 10.84
C VAL A 65 5.83 -2.96 12.02
N LYS A 66 7.14 -2.71 12.21
CA LYS A 66 7.90 -3.26 13.34
C LYS A 66 7.36 -2.82 14.70
N ARG A 67 6.91 -1.59 14.80
CA ARG A 67 6.39 -1.02 16.04
C ARG A 67 5.01 -1.58 16.39
N GLU A 68 4.13 -1.70 15.39
CA GLU A 68 2.74 -2.10 15.62
C GLU A 68 2.56 -3.62 15.78
N LEU A 69 3.38 -4.42 15.09
CA LEU A 69 3.34 -5.87 15.22
C LEU A 69 4.32 -6.41 16.28
N GLY A 70 5.42 -5.67 16.57
CA GLY A 70 6.54 -6.20 17.30
C GLY A 70 7.37 -7.19 16.47
N ALA A 71 8.42 -7.76 17.08
CA ALA A 71 9.26 -8.75 16.40
C ALA A 71 8.50 -10.05 16.16
N ASP A 72 7.84 -10.55 17.19
CA ASP A 72 7.10 -11.83 17.13
C ASP A 72 5.95 -11.76 16.10
N GLY A 73 5.13 -10.69 16.11
CA GLY A 73 4.02 -10.56 15.18
C GLY A 73 4.46 -10.37 13.72
N LEU A 74 5.66 -9.81 13.47
CA LEU A 74 6.21 -9.77 12.12
C LEU A 74 6.69 -11.16 11.67
N ASP A 75 7.26 -11.95 12.59
CA ASP A 75 7.69 -13.33 12.31
C ASP A 75 6.46 -14.24 12.10
N ASP A 76 5.37 -14.04 12.86
CA ASP A 76 4.11 -14.79 12.73
C ASP A 76 3.43 -14.59 11.38
N LEU A 77 3.65 -13.45 10.69
CA LEU A 77 3.18 -13.26 9.32
C LEU A 77 3.81 -14.24 8.31
N ASN A 78 4.89 -14.92 8.69
CA ASN A 78 5.57 -15.92 7.87
C ASN A 78 5.83 -15.42 6.43
N LEU A 79 6.54 -14.30 6.32
CA LEU A 79 6.76 -13.61 5.04
C LEU A 79 7.48 -14.49 4.02
N ARG A 80 6.92 -14.62 2.85
CA ARG A 80 7.55 -15.12 1.63
C ARG A 80 8.17 -13.94 0.92
N THR A 81 9.47 -13.97 0.72
CA THR A 81 10.23 -12.79 0.27
C THR A 81 10.66 -12.91 -1.17
N PHE A 82 10.52 -11.82 -1.90
CA PHE A 82 11.09 -11.67 -3.22
C PHE A 82 12.62 -11.65 -3.16
N ALA A 83 13.25 -12.27 -4.12
CA ALA A 83 14.70 -12.10 -4.32
C ALA A 83 15.01 -10.65 -4.71
N PRO A 84 16.12 -10.07 -4.22
CA PRO A 84 16.47 -8.69 -4.52
C PRO A 84 16.66 -8.43 -6.02
N GLY A 85 16.00 -7.39 -6.53
CA GLY A 85 16.05 -7.01 -7.93
C GLY A 85 14.82 -7.41 -8.72
N ALA A 86 14.93 -7.41 -10.04
CA ALA A 86 13.86 -7.74 -10.98
C ALA A 86 14.43 -8.36 -12.26
N THR A 87 13.59 -9.02 -13.04
CA THR A 87 13.91 -9.46 -14.40
C THR A 87 13.32 -8.48 -15.40
N ILE A 88 14.16 -7.83 -16.16
CA ILE A 88 13.77 -6.91 -17.25
C ILE A 88 13.48 -7.75 -18.48
N CYS A 89 12.25 -7.68 -18.98
CA CYS A 89 11.74 -8.50 -20.07
C CYS A 89 11.52 -7.66 -21.34
N ARG A 90 11.99 -8.21 -22.47
CA ARG A 90 11.78 -7.73 -23.83
C ARG A 90 11.50 -8.90 -24.76
N PRO A 91 10.91 -8.72 -25.93
CA PRO A 91 10.75 -9.79 -26.90
C PRO A 91 12.08 -10.54 -27.16
N GLY A 92 12.10 -11.84 -26.88
CA GLY A 92 13.25 -12.72 -27.06
C GLY A 92 14.45 -12.47 -26.12
N SER A 93 14.31 -11.61 -25.10
CA SER A 93 15.40 -11.27 -24.19
C SER A 93 14.92 -11.04 -22.77
N ARG A 94 15.63 -11.63 -21.81
CA ARG A 94 15.42 -11.43 -20.37
C ARG A 94 16.77 -11.13 -19.73
N SER A 95 16.84 -10.07 -18.93
CA SER A 95 18.04 -9.72 -18.20
C SER A 95 17.73 -9.50 -16.72
N THR A 96 18.54 -10.06 -15.84
CA THR A 96 18.36 -9.92 -14.40
C THR A 96 19.14 -8.71 -13.89
N LEU A 97 18.45 -7.79 -13.25
CA LEU A 97 19.04 -6.71 -12.47
C LEU A 97 18.90 -7.06 -10.98
N GLY A 98 19.97 -7.60 -10.39
CA GLY A 98 20.04 -7.91 -8.96
C GLY A 98 20.65 -6.77 -8.15
N ASP A 99 20.46 -6.81 -6.83
CA ASP A 99 21.18 -5.94 -5.88
C ASP A 99 22.47 -6.62 -5.42
N PRO A 100 23.65 -6.25 -5.94
CA PRO A 100 24.91 -6.95 -5.65
C PRO A 100 25.35 -6.87 -4.19
N LEU A 101 24.78 -5.94 -3.39
CA LEU A 101 25.09 -5.82 -1.96
C LEU A 101 24.25 -6.78 -1.11
N ARG A 102 23.08 -7.17 -1.61
CA ARG A 102 22.13 -8.06 -0.91
C ARG A 102 22.14 -9.47 -1.46
N ASP A 103 22.44 -9.63 -2.75
CA ASP A 103 22.60 -10.90 -3.42
C ASP A 103 23.93 -10.91 -4.19
N PRO A 104 25.06 -11.29 -3.53
CA PRO A 104 26.35 -11.33 -4.17
C PRO A 104 26.45 -12.31 -5.34
N LEU A 105 25.57 -13.32 -5.39
CA LEU A 105 25.54 -14.29 -6.49
C LEU A 105 24.94 -13.68 -7.77
N SER A 106 24.03 -12.71 -7.65
CA SER A 106 23.51 -11.94 -8.77
C SER A 106 24.41 -10.77 -9.20
N ALA A 107 25.49 -10.51 -8.47
CA ALA A 107 26.40 -9.41 -8.79
C ALA A 107 27.04 -9.57 -10.16
N PHE A 108 27.46 -10.79 -10.53
CA PHE A 108 28.10 -11.06 -11.80
C PHE A 108 27.19 -10.85 -13.02
N PRO A 109 25.99 -11.44 -13.07
CA PRO A 109 25.02 -11.13 -14.13
C PRO A 109 24.65 -9.65 -14.18
N SER A 110 24.46 -9.00 -13.02
CA SER A 110 24.08 -7.58 -12.94
C SER A 110 25.22 -6.64 -13.39
N LEU A 111 26.47 -6.99 -13.18
CA LEU A 111 27.63 -6.21 -13.68
C LEU A 111 27.77 -6.30 -15.21
N LEU A 112 27.37 -7.42 -15.79
CA LEU A 112 27.41 -7.68 -17.25
C LEU A 112 26.09 -7.28 -17.94
N ASN A 113 25.11 -6.78 -17.19
CA ASN A 113 23.84 -6.33 -17.74
C ASN A 113 24.04 -5.02 -18.50
N ASP A 114 23.84 -5.07 -19.82
CA ASP A 114 24.01 -3.93 -20.75
C ASP A 114 22.85 -2.90 -20.64
N GLU A 115 21.73 -3.26 -19.98
CA GLU A 115 20.58 -2.38 -19.77
C GLU A 115 20.87 -1.23 -18.78
N VAL A 116 21.92 -1.38 -17.94
CA VAL A 116 22.29 -0.38 -16.94
C VAL A 116 23.77 -0.05 -17.06
N SER A 117 24.07 1.20 -17.37
CA SER A 117 25.46 1.66 -17.52
C SER A 117 26.25 1.54 -16.19
N PHE A 118 27.59 1.42 -16.29
CA PHE A 118 28.44 1.40 -15.09
C PHE A 118 28.30 2.69 -14.27
N SER A 119 28.10 3.84 -14.95
CA SER A 119 27.88 5.13 -14.28
C SER A 119 26.58 5.15 -13.46
N ASP A 120 25.50 4.54 -13.96
CA ASP A 120 24.23 4.49 -13.25
C ASP A 120 24.29 3.53 -12.05
N LYS A 121 25.05 2.44 -12.15
CA LYS A 121 25.35 1.56 -11.01
C LYS A 121 26.08 2.31 -9.89
N LEU A 122 27.05 3.17 -10.22
CA LEU A 122 27.73 4.01 -9.23
C LEU A 122 26.82 5.08 -8.63
N ARG A 123 25.95 5.70 -9.44
CA ARG A 123 24.96 6.67 -8.96
C ARG A 123 23.96 6.02 -8.01
N THR A 124 23.50 4.81 -8.35
CA THR A 124 22.61 4.04 -7.47
C THR A 124 23.24 3.76 -6.10
N LEU A 125 24.54 3.41 -6.06
CA LEU A 125 25.27 3.22 -4.81
C LEU A 125 25.43 4.54 -4.03
N ALA A 126 25.73 5.64 -4.71
CA ALA A 126 25.86 6.96 -4.08
C ALA A 126 24.51 7.43 -3.49
N LEU A 127 23.44 7.28 -4.26
CA LEU A 127 22.06 7.57 -3.81
C LEU A 127 21.66 6.71 -2.60
N ARG A 128 21.97 5.41 -2.65
CA ARG A 128 21.73 4.50 -1.54
C ARG A 128 22.46 4.94 -0.26
N TYR A 129 23.72 5.37 -0.39
CA TYR A 129 24.50 5.87 0.74
C TYR A 129 23.90 7.16 1.32
N ASP A 130 23.50 8.10 0.47
CA ASP A 130 22.83 9.36 0.89
C ASP A 130 21.56 9.07 1.65
N LEU A 131 20.66 8.27 1.08
CA LEU A 131 19.36 7.98 1.68
C LEU A 131 19.47 7.10 2.93
N ALA A 132 20.46 6.20 3.01
CA ALA A 132 20.69 5.37 4.20
C ALA A 132 21.08 6.18 5.43
N ASN A 133 21.73 7.33 5.25
CA ASN A 133 22.19 8.20 6.33
C ASN A 133 21.23 9.37 6.64
N ARG A 134 20.12 9.50 5.89
CA ARG A 134 19.12 10.55 6.10
C ARG A 134 18.21 10.22 7.28
N ASP A 135 17.96 11.21 8.14
CA ASP A 135 17.00 11.11 9.24
C ASP A 135 15.57 10.89 8.69
N GLU A 136 14.77 10.10 9.39
CA GLU A 136 13.44 9.73 8.91
C GLU A 136 12.51 10.92 8.71
N GLU A 137 12.52 11.86 9.66
CA GLU A 137 11.71 13.09 9.65
C GLU A 137 12.01 14.03 8.46
N LYS A 138 13.13 13.82 7.77
CA LYS A 138 13.55 14.65 6.64
C LYS A 138 13.07 14.14 5.27
N PHE A 139 12.44 12.95 5.20
CA PHE A 139 12.06 12.39 3.91
C PHE A 139 10.93 13.14 3.21
N PHE A 140 9.97 13.64 3.97
CA PHE A 140 8.83 14.37 3.43
C PHE A 140 8.93 15.89 3.68
N ALA A 141 10.14 16.37 3.95
CA ALA A 141 10.41 17.79 4.21
C ALA A 141 11.31 18.42 3.13
N GLY A 142 11.11 19.71 2.89
CA GLY A 142 11.95 20.50 1.99
C GLY A 142 11.48 20.50 0.52
N PRO A 143 12.32 20.96 -0.42
CA PRO A 143 11.97 21.08 -1.82
C PRO A 143 11.60 19.72 -2.43
N ASP A 144 10.50 19.68 -3.15
CA ASP A 144 9.99 18.50 -3.82
C ASP A 144 10.11 18.62 -5.35
N ALA A 145 10.10 17.49 -6.02
CA ALA A 145 10.15 17.35 -7.48
C ALA A 145 9.52 16.02 -7.87
N SER A 146 9.23 15.80 -9.14
CA SER A 146 8.85 14.47 -9.63
C SER A 146 10.03 13.49 -9.54
N ILE A 147 9.73 12.19 -9.44
CA ILE A 147 10.75 11.13 -9.48
C ILE A 147 11.62 11.30 -10.73
N ARG A 148 11.01 11.58 -11.89
CA ARG A 148 11.72 11.77 -13.16
C ARG A 148 12.71 12.90 -13.11
N GLU A 149 12.30 14.08 -12.61
CA GLU A 149 13.19 15.24 -12.48
C GLU A 149 14.32 14.96 -11.49
N TYR A 150 14.00 14.34 -10.36
CA TYR A 150 14.98 13.99 -9.34
C TYR A 150 16.07 13.05 -9.87
N LEU A 151 15.69 12.00 -10.61
CA LEU A 151 16.67 11.07 -11.21
C LEU A 151 17.52 11.74 -12.29
N ARG A 152 16.92 12.63 -13.10
CA ARG A 152 17.66 13.43 -14.07
C ARG A 152 18.68 14.36 -13.39
N ASP A 153 18.29 15.02 -12.30
CA ASP A 153 19.19 15.89 -11.54
C ASP A 153 20.36 15.12 -10.89
N TRP A 154 20.11 13.86 -10.52
CA TRP A 154 21.17 12.92 -10.11
C TRP A 154 22.06 12.48 -11.29
N GLY A 155 21.65 12.75 -12.53
CA GLY A 155 22.37 12.46 -13.77
C GLY A 155 22.21 11.02 -14.24
N PHE A 156 21.17 10.30 -13.81
CA PHE A 156 20.84 8.98 -14.37
C PHE A 156 20.53 9.10 -15.87
N ALA A 157 20.94 8.09 -16.64
CA ALA A 157 20.68 8.03 -18.06
C ALA A 157 19.21 7.75 -18.35
N ASP A 158 18.67 8.33 -19.45
CA ASP A 158 17.29 8.09 -19.86
C ASP A 158 17.01 6.60 -20.07
N ASP A 159 17.92 5.87 -20.70
CA ASP A 159 17.79 4.41 -20.88
C ASP A 159 17.61 3.64 -19.56
N TYR A 160 18.30 4.04 -18.49
CA TYR A 160 18.10 3.44 -17.17
C TYR A 160 16.72 3.72 -16.60
N VAL A 161 16.27 4.96 -16.74
CA VAL A 161 14.95 5.38 -16.27
C VAL A 161 13.85 4.63 -17.03
N GLU A 162 13.89 4.62 -18.36
CA GLU A 162 12.88 4.01 -19.23
C GLU A 162 12.88 2.48 -19.13
N ASN A 163 14.04 1.84 -19.10
CA ASN A 163 14.16 0.38 -19.12
C ASN A 163 13.84 -0.29 -17.78
N PHE A 164 14.08 0.41 -16.68
CA PHE A 164 13.93 -0.17 -15.35
C PHE A 164 13.00 0.65 -14.44
N VAL A 165 13.29 1.96 -14.25
CA VAL A 165 12.62 2.73 -13.21
C VAL A 165 11.14 2.93 -13.52
N GLU A 166 10.79 3.20 -14.79
CA GLU A 166 9.40 3.40 -15.21
C GLU A 166 8.52 2.17 -14.93
N SER A 167 9.01 0.96 -15.19
CA SER A 167 8.23 -0.24 -14.94
C SER A 167 8.21 -0.59 -13.45
N PHE A 168 9.36 -0.48 -12.77
CA PHE A 168 9.49 -0.88 -11.37
C PHE A 168 8.78 0.12 -10.43
N TYR A 169 9.16 1.41 -10.52
CA TYR A 169 8.53 2.45 -9.68
C TYR A 169 7.14 2.82 -10.18
N GLY A 170 6.89 2.70 -11.48
CA GLY A 170 5.54 2.79 -12.02
C GLY A 170 4.58 1.79 -11.38
N GLY A 171 5.05 0.56 -11.08
CA GLY A 171 4.27 -0.41 -10.32
C GLY A 171 4.03 -0.02 -8.86
N ILE A 172 5.00 0.63 -8.19
CA ILE A 172 4.88 1.09 -6.80
C ILE A 172 3.96 2.31 -6.68
N THR A 173 4.13 3.29 -7.59
CA THR A 173 3.40 4.56 -7.56
C THR A 173 2.14 4.55 -8.42
N LEU A 174 1.90 3.47 -9.17
CA LEU A 174 0.85 3.28 -10.16
C LEU A 174 0.91 4.32 -11.31
N ASP A 175 2.10 4.88 -11.55
CA ASP A 175 2.35 5.92 -12.55
C ASP A 175 3.71 5.74 -13.25
N ARG A 176 3.71 5.20 -14.48
CA ARG A 176 4.93 5.04 -15.30
C ARG A 176 5.52 6.36 -15.77
N THR A 177 4.77 7.47 -15.73
CA THR A 177 5.31 8.77 -16.09
C THR A 177 6.32 9.29 -15.06
N LEU A 178 6.33 8.68 -13.86
CA LEU A 178 7.16 9.05 -12.72
C LEU A 178 6.90 10.51 -12.28
N SER A 179 5.64 10.97 -12.41
CA SER A 179 5.21 12.31 -11.98
C SER A 179 4.99 12.39 -10.46
N THR A 180 5.00 11.26 -9.77
CA THR A 180 4.90 11.17 -8.31
C THR A 180 6.08 11.87 -7.63
N SER A 181 5.83 12.45 -6.45
CA SER A 181 6.83 13.08 -5.58
C SER A 181 8.06 12.21 -5.34
N LYS A 182 9.25 12.80 -5.44
CA LYS A 182 10.52 12.14 -5.13
C LYS A 182 10.59 11.62 -3.69
N HIS A 183 9.84 12.21 -2.76
CA HIS A 183 9.84 11.79 -1.36
C HIS A 183 9.35 10.34 -1.21
N VAL A 184 8.34 9.93 -1.99
CA VAL A 184 7.87 8.54 -2.07
C VAL A 184 8.97 7.62 -2.57
N PHE A 185 9.67 8.03 -3.62
CA PHE A 185 10.80 7.29 -4.17
C PHE A 185 11.93 7.15 -3.14
N GLU A 186 12.36 8.25 -2.55
CA GLU A 186 13.47 8.28 -1.58
C GLU A 186 13.17 7.36 -0.38
N TYR A 187 11.95 7.43 0.17
CA TYR A 187 11.56 6.61 1.31
C TYR A 187 11.51 5.12 0.97
N THR A 188 10.85 4.76 -0.14
CA THR A 188 10.73 3.36 -0.58
C THR A 188 12.06 2.78 -1.00
N PHE A 189 12.92 3.56 -1.68
CA PHE A 189 14.27 3.14 -2.05
C PHE A 189 15.13 2.83 -0.81
N ARG A 190 15.06 3.68 0.23
CA ARG A 190 15.71 3.39 1.52
C ARG A 190 15.15 2.13 2.16
N ALA A 191 13.83 1.98 2.18
CA ALA A 191 13.16 0.83 2.79
C ALA A 191 13.59 -0.49 2.11
N MET A 192 13.64 -0.53 0.78
CA MET A 192 14.16 -1.65 0.01
C MET A 192 15.60 -2.00 0.39
N GLY A 193 16.42 -0.98 0.61
CA GLY A 193 17.83 -1.18 1.01
C GLY A 193 18.03 -1.74 2.43
N ARG A 194 17.04 -1.67 3.30
CA ARG A 194 17.14 -2.00 4.73
C ARG A 194 16.41 -3.28 5.15
N GLY A 195 15.54 -3.83 4.32
CA GLY A 195 14.72 -4.99 4.65
C GLY A 195 14.32 -5.80 3.43
N SER A 196 13.55 -6.86 3.63
CA SER A 196 12.99 -7.67 2.57
C SER A 196 11.66 -7.11 2.09
N ILE A 197 11.31 -7.42 0.86
CA ILE A 197 9.98 -7.23 0.29
C ILE A 197 9.32 -8.59 0.24
N GLY A 198 8.10 -8.72 0.69
CA GLY A 198 7.43 -10.00 0.70
C GLY A 198 5.92 -9.89 0.84
N VAL A 199 5.29 -11.05 0.88
CA VAL A 199 3.87 -11.23 1.17
C VAL A 199 3.73 -12.24 2.30
N PRO A 200 2.74 -12.10 3.19
CA PRO A 200 2.44 -13.15 4.17
C PRO A 200 2.03 -14.46 3.48
N ALA A 201 2.41 -15.61 4.03
CA ALA A 201 2.07 -16.92 3.47
C ALA A 201 0.55 -17.15 3.32
N GLU A 202 -0.26 -16.52 4.18
CA GLU A 202 -1.72 -16.60 4.19
C GLU A 202 -2.41 -15.45 3.44
N GLY A 203 -1.67 -14.66 2.67
CA GLY A 203 -2.17 -13.47 1.99
C GLY A 203 -2.02 -12.19 2.82
N MET A 204 -2.13 -11.06 2.13
CA MET A 204 -1.95 -9.74 2.74
C MET A 204 -2.95 -9.44 3.87
N ALA A 205 -4.13 -10.08 3.88
CA ALA A 205 -5.12 -9.94 4.95
C ALA A 205 -4.62 -10.42 6.32
N ALA A 206 -3.54 -11.20 6.39
CA ALA A 206 -2.91 -11.60 7.65
C ALA A 206 -2.43 -10.38 8.47
N LEU A 207 -1.99 -9.31 7.80
CA LEU A 207 -1.56 -8.08 8.47
C LEU A 207 -2.70 -7.38 9.23
N PRO A 208 -3.84 -7.00 8.61
CA PRO A 208 -4.96 -6.43 9.35
C PRO A 208 -5.59 -7.43 10.34
N ALA A 209 -5.52 -8.74 10.11
CA ALA A 209 -5.99 -9.75 11.06
C ALA A 209 -5.17 -9.70 12.36
N ALA A 210 -3.84 -9.69 12.27
CA ALA A 210 -2.96 -9.56 13.44
C ALA A 210 -3.21 -8.25 14.21
N LEU A 211 -3.43 -7.13 13.51
CA LEU A 211 -3.77 -5.86 14.16
C LEU A 211 -5.16 -5.90 14.83
N ALA A 212 -6.13 -6.58 14.23
CA ALA A 212 -7.46 -6.74 14.82
C ALA A 212 -7.42 -7.63 16.08
N ASP A 213 -6.60 -8.67 16.09
CA ASP A 213 -6.42 -9.53 17.26
C ASP A 213 -5.76 -8.75 18.40
N ARG A 214 -4.72 -7.96 18.13
CA ARG A 214 -4.14 -7.05 19.12
C ARG A 214 -5.19 -6.06 19.66
N ALA A 215 -6.03 -5.48 18.78
CA ALA A 215 -7.09 -4.58 19.22
C ALA A 215 -8.10 -5.28 20.15
N ARG A 216 -8.52 -6.51 19.80
CA ARG A 216 -9.42 -7.32 20.66
C ARG A 216 -8.78 -7.68 22.00
N GLU A 217 -7.50 -8.06 21.99
CA GLU A 217 -6.73 -8.35 23.22
C GLU A 217 -6.62 -7.12 24.13
N ALA A 218 -6.56 -5.91 23.55
CA ALA A 218 -6.60 -4.65 24.27
C ALA A 218 -8.02 -4.27 24.77
N GLY A 219 -9.06 -5.01 24.38
CA GLY A 219 -10.45 -4.79 24.81
C GLY A 219 -11.33 -4.04 23.81
N VAL A 220 -10.87 -3.81 22.58
CA VAL A 220 -11.68 -3.12 21.55
C VAL A 220 -12.87 -3.98 21.13
N GLU A 221 -14.08 -3.41 21.16
CA GLU A 221 -15.25 -3.99 20.51
C GLU A 221 -15.22 -3.69 18.99
N ILE A 222 -14.98 -4.70 18.16
CA ILE A 222 -14.98 -4.57 16.70
C ILE A 222 -16.32 -5.02 16.14
N ARG A 223 -17.07 -4.10 15.55
CA ARG A 223 -18.38 -4.31 14.92
C ARG A 223 -18.25 -4.21 13.40
N THR A 224 -18.38 -5.33 12.73
CA THR A 224 -18.36 -5.43 11.27
C THR A 224 -19.77 -5.48 10.69
N GLY A 225 -19.96 -5.03 9.44
CA GLY A 225 -21.26 -4.93 8.79
C GLY A 225 -22.07 -3.71 9.24
N GLU A 226 -21.46 -2.80 10.01
CA GLU A 226 -22.12 -1.60 10.52
C GLU A 226 -21.50 -0.35 9.86
N ASP A 227 -22.30 0.39 9.10
CA ASP A 227 -21.89 1.60 8.37
C ASP A 227 -22.20 2.86 9.15
N VAL A 228 -21.27 3.80 9.20
CA VAL A 228 -21.45 5.11 9.85
C VAL A 228 -21.89 6.13 8.80
N GLU A 229 -23.10 6.67 8.99
CA GLU A 229 -23.70 7.66 8.11
C GLU A 229 -23.19 9.07 8.40
N SER A 230 -23.06 9.44 9.67
CA SER A 230 -22.62 10.79 10.05
C SER A 230 -21.85 10.82 11.38
N VAL A 231 -20.98 11.83 11.50
CA VAL A 231 -20.30 12.21 12.74
C VAL A 231 -20.63 13.67 13.03
N ARG A 232 -21.07 13.97 14.25
CA ARG A 232 -21.45 15.33 14.67
C ARG A 232 -20.83 15.66 16.01
N VAL A 233 -20.19 16.82 16.11
CA VAL A 233 -19.67 17.33 17.37
C VAL A 233 -20.80 17.86 18.23
N ALA A 234 -20.83 17.53 19.50
CA ALA A 234 -21.84 18.01 20.44
C ALA A 234 -21.79 19.54 20.54
N GLY A 235 -22.95 20.18 20.55
CA GLY A 235 -23.06 21.65 20.63
C GLY A 235 -23.07 22.41 19.30
N GLN A 236 -22.84 21.79 18.15
CA GLN A 236 -23.00 22.41 16.80
C GLN A 236 -24.45 22.35 16.26
N GLY A 237 -25.45 22.53 17.08
CA GLY A 237 -26.87 22.72 16.69
C GLY A 237 -27.22 24.17 16.48
N ARG A 238 -27.40 24.63 15.24
CA ARG A 238 -28.06 25.84 14.75
C ARG A 238 -28.52 26.87 15.81
N ILE A 239 -27.61 27.62 16.42
CA ILE A 239 -27.84 28.95 16.94
C ILE A 239 -26.59 29.81 16.76
N PRO A 240 -26.57 30.84 15.88
CA PRO A 240 -25.48 31.76 15.78
C PRO A 240 -25.56 32.74 16.96
N PHE A 241 -24.78 32.59 17.96
CA PHE A 241 -24.42 33.54 19.03
C PHE A 241 -24.06 32.81 20.32
N ARG A 242 -22.86 32.27 20.41
CA ARG A 242 -22.09 32.22 21.67
C ARG A 242 -20.61 32.28 21.35
N THR A 243 -20.02 33.42 21.64
CA THR A 243 -18.59 33.57 21.81
C THR A 243 -18.21 32.99 23.18
N GLY A 244 -17.39 31.95 23.22
CA GLY A 244 -16.80 31.50 24.47
C GLY A 244 -16.51 30.00 24.45
N SER A 245 -15.22 29.67 24.56
CA SER A 245 -14.58 28.39 24.94
C SER A 245 -15.18 27.10 24.40
N ALA A 246 -14.40 26.41 23.64
CA ALA A 246 -14.65 25.07 23.13
C ALA A 246 -14.53 24.03 24.26
N ASP A 247 -15.57 23.86 25.03
CA ASP A 247 -15.84 22.61 25.74
C ASP A 247 -16.97 21.92 24.94
N ALA A 248 -16.61 21.29 23.82
CA ALA A 248 -17.49 20.35 23.12
C ALA A 248 -17.47 19.05 23.94
N ASP A 249 -18.53 18.82 24.74
CA ASP A 249 -18.71 17.62 25.56
C ASP A 249 -18.96 16.38 24.68
N GLY A 250 -17.99 15.96 23.81
CA GLY A 250 -18.06 14.74 23.02
C GLY A 250 -18.61 14.89 21.59
N ALA A 251 -18.88 13.75 20.97
CA ALA A 251 -19.43 13.65 19.62
C ALA A 251 -20.54 12.60 19.55
N THR A 252 -21.41 12.70 18.54
CA THR A 252 -22.45 11.72 18.21
C THR A 252 -22.14 11.06 16.88
N VAL A 253 -22.07 9.74 16.86
CA VAL A 253 -21.95 8.91 15.65
C VAL A 253 -23.32 8.33 15.33
N GLU A 254 -23.79 8.49 14.10
CA GLU A 254 -25.04 7.94 13.59
C GLU A 254 -24.74 6.82 12.59
N LEU A 255 -25.32 5.65 12.83
CA LEU A 255 -25.20 4.49 11.95
C LEU A 255 -26.26 4.54 10.84
N ALA A 256 -26.04 3.84 9.74
CA ALA A 256 -26.94 3.81 8.59
C ALA A 256 -28.32 3.19 8.91
N ASP A 257 -28.46 2.42 9.99
CA ASP A 257 -29.75 1.90 10.48
C ASP A 257 -30.51 2.90 11.37
N GLY A 258 -29.94 4.09 11.60
CA GLY A 258 -30.49 5.15 12.44
C GLY A 258 -30.16 5.07 13.93
N ALA A 259 -29.37 4.05 14.35
CA ALA A 259 -28.85 4.01 15.71
C ALA A 259 -27.81 5.12 15.94
N THR A 260 -27.78 5.67 17.15
CA THR A 260 -26.82 6.72 17.51
C THR A 260 -25.99 6.29 18.72
N ARG A 261 -24.70 6.69 18.72
CA ARG A 261 -23.80 6.53 19.86
C ARG A 261 -23.18 7.86 20.23
N GLU A 262 -23.27 8.23 21.50
CA GLU A 262 -22.51 9.32 22.09
C GLU A 262 -21.13 8.78 22.52
N THR A 263 -20.08 9.58 22.34
CA THR A 263 -18.69 9.20 22.61
C THR A 263 -17.87 10.45 22.91
N ASP A 264 -16.84 10.32 23.75
CA ASP A 264 -15.96 11.45 24.13
C ASP A 264 -15.02 11.83 22.98
N ALA A 265 -14.57 10.84 22.16
CA ALA A 265 -13.71 11.08 21.01
C ALA A 265 -14.09 10.18 19.81
N VAL A 266 -13.86 10.68 18.59
CA VAL A 266 -14.06 9.94 17.35
C VAL A 266 -12.78 9.96 16.51
N VAL A 267 -12.34 8.78 16.03
CA VAL A 267 -11.31 8.66 15.01
C VAL A 267 -11.95 8.25 13.70
N VAL A 268 -11.92 9.14 12.69
CA VAL A 268 -12.40 8.86 11.35
C VAL A 268 -11.26 8.25 10.53
N ALA A 269 -11.31 6.92 10.36
CA ALA A 269 -10.27 6.08 9.73
C ALA A 269 -10.75 5.44 8.41
N THR A 270 -11.62 6.13 7.70
CA THR A 270 -12.22 5.67 6.43
C THR A 270 -11.32 5.99 5.22
N SER A 271 -11.78 5.59 4.01
CA SER A 271 -11.12 6.01 2.77
C SER A 271 -11.13 7.54 2.63
N PRO A 272 -10.17 8.16 1.91
CA PRO A 272 -10.09 9.61 1.81
C PRO A 272 -11.39 10.31 1.37
N PRO A 273 -12.11 9.86 0.30
CA PRO A 273 -13.37 10.50 -0.06
C PRO A 273 -14.43 10.44 1.05
N GLU A 274 -14.46 9.34 1.79
CA GLU A 274 -15.41 9.14 2.88
C GLU A 274 -15.02 9.96 4.13
N ALA A 275 -13.71 10.03 4.44
CA ALA A 275 -13.21 10.86 5.52
C ALA A 275 -13.56 12.34 5.28
N ARG A 276 -13.36 12.84 4.04
CA ARG A 276 -13.75 14.20 3.66
C ARG A 276 -15.27 14.41 3.80
N ARG A 277 -16.10 13.42 3.42
CA ARG A 277 -17.56 13.49 3.55
C ARG A 277 -17.98 13.59 5.01
N LEU A 278 -17.38 12.78 5.89
CA LEU A 278 -17.74 12.71 7.31
C LEU A 278 -17.27 13.93 8.12
N THR A 279 -16.09 14.48 7.78
CA THR A 279 -15.46 15.55 8.57
C THR A 279 -15.55 16.94 7.95
N GLY A 280 -15.76 17.03 6.63
CA GLY A 280 -15.72 18.29 5.89
C GLY A 280 -14.32 18.88 5.71
N VAL A 281 -13.25 18.18 6.09
CA VAL A 281 -11.86 18.66 5.94
C VAL A 281 -11.48 18.64 4.46
N GLU A 282 -11.29 19.83 3.88
CA GLU A 282 -11.08 20.00 2.44
C GLU A 282 -9.67 19.58 1.97
N SER A 283 -8.68 19.58 2.84
CA SER A 283 -7.31 19.13 2.58
C SER A 283 -7.19 17.61 2.38
N VAL A 284 -8.20 16.81 2.78
CA VAL A 284 -8.21 15.37 2.51
C VAL A 284 -8.25 15.12 1.00
N PRO A 285 -7.24 14.41 0.41
CA PRO A 285 -7.15 14.20 -1.02
C PRO A 285 -8.26 13.26 -1.51
N THR A 286 -8.96 13.65 -2.58
CA THR A 286 -10.04 12.83 -3.17
C THR A 286 -9.71 12.32 -4.57
N GLU A 287 -8.60 12.78 -5.16
CA GLU A 287 -8.11 12.27 -6.44
C GLU A 287 -7.36 10.96 -6.21
N GLY A 288 -7.85 9.90 -6.82
CA GLY A 288 -7.29 8.55 -6.72
C GLY A 288 -6.55 8.13 -7.97
N VAL A 289 -5.54 7.29 -7.79
CA VAL A 289 -4.84 6.60 -8.87
C VAL A 289 -5.38 5.17 -8.95
N PRO A 290 -5.90 4.74 -10.11
CA PRO A 290 -6.45 3.41 -10.26
C PRO A 290 -5.36 2.34 -10.45
N ASN A 291 -5.75 1.10 -10.19
CA ASN A 291 -4.97 -0.09 -10.53
C ASN A 291 -5.90 -1.21 -10.99
N VAL A 292 -5.48 -1.93 -12.01
CA VAL A 292 -6.10 -3.20 -12.40
C VAL A 292 -5.07 -4.31 -12.20
N THR A 293 -5.47 -5.37 -11.50
CA THR A 293 -4.65 -6.57 -11.30
C THR A 293 -5.42 -7.78 -11.81
N GLY A 294 -4.88 -8.43 -12.82
CA GLY A 294 -5.37 -9.72 -13.27
C GLY A 294 -4.66 -10.86 -12.54
N TRP A 295 -5.41 -11.84 -12.11
CA TRP A 295 -4.93 -13.08 -11.53
C TRP A 295 -5.13 -14.22 -12.50
N TYR A 296 -4.05 -14.93 -12.79
CA TYR A 296 -4.03 -15.96 -13.82
C TYR A 296 -3.41 -17.24 -13.29
N ALA A 297 -3.94 -18.37 -13.77
CA ALA A 297 -3.41 -19.68 -13.44
C ALA A 297 -2.82 -20.37 -14.69
N LEU A 298 -1.77 -21.16 -14.44
CA LEU A 298 -1.19 -22.09 -15.42
C LEU A 298 -1.12 -23.50 -14.82
N PRO A 299 -1.05 -24.56 -15.65
CA PRO A 299 -0.70 -25.89 -15.17
C PRO A 299 0.64 -25.90 -14.42
N ALA A 300 0.78 -26.75 -13.38
CA ALA A 300 2.06 -26.92 -12.70
C ALA A 300 3.16 -27.45 -13.65
N GLY A 301 4.38 -27.04 -13.37
CA GLY A 301 5.54 -27.37 -14.22
C GLY A 301 5.97 -26.23 -15.14
N GLU A 302 5.18 -25.18 -15.24
CA GLU A 302 5.49 -23.96 -15.98
C GLU A 302 6.30 -22.95 -15.12
N SER A 303 7.32 -23.45 -14.38
CA SER A 303 8.19 -22.56 -13.59
C SER A 303 8.91 -21.58 -14.50
N PHE A 304 8.88 -20.30 -14.15
CA PHE A 304 9.52 -19.23 -14.91
C PHE A 304 11.03 -19.14 -14.66
N GLU A 305 11.52 -19.86 -13.65
CA GLU A 305 12.94 -19.85 -13.24
C GLU A 305 13.48 -18.43 -13.04
N THR A 306 12.60 -17.52 -12.57
CA THR A 306 12.97 -16.12 -12.32
C THR A 306 13.76 -15.94 -11.03
N GLY A 307 13.83 -16.98 -10.21
CA GLY A 307 14.42 -16.93 -8.87
C GLY A 307 13.66 -15.95 -7.99
N GLU A 308 12.33 -16.10 -7.90
CA GLU A 308 11.45 -15.31 -7.02
C GLU A 308 11.43 -13.80 -7.34
N ARG A 309 11.62 -13.43 -8.62
CA ARG A 309 11.65 -12.03 -9.06
C ARG A 309 10.43 -11.66 -9.89
N ILE A 310 10.08 -10.38 -9.78
CA ILE A 310 9.07 -9.76 -10.63
C ILE A 310 9.60 -9.62 -12.08
N LEU A 311 8.75 -9.85 -13.07
CA LEU A 311 9.00 -9.65 -14.49
C LEU A 311 8.51 -8.24 -14.87
N LEU A 312 9.42 -7.38 -15.27
CA LEU A 312 9.13 -6.00 -15.68
C LEU A 312 9.05 -5.90 -17.19
N ASN A 313 7.96 -5.35 -17.71
CA ASN A 313 7.80 -5.10 -19.13
C ASN A 313 8.53 -3.81 -19.55
N ALA A 314 9.71 -3.95 -20.14
CA ALA A 314 10.52 -2.83 -20.60
C ALA A 314 10.28 -2.46 -22.08
N ALA A 315 9.51 -3.25 -22.82
CA ALA A 315 9.20 -2.99 -24.23
C ALA A 315 7.84 -2.31 -24.41
N GLU A 316 6.83 -2.83 -23.70
CA GLU A 316 5.44 -2.38 -23.81
C GLU A 316 4.94 -1.83 -22.45
N LYS A 317 3.79 -1.17 -22.48
CA LYS A 317 3.21 -0.61 -21.24
C LYS A 317 2.17 -1.51 -20.60
N SER A 318 1.68 -2.51 -21.31
CA SER A 318 0.64 -3.43 -20.86
C SER A 318 1.05 -4.89 -21.14
N PRO A 319 1.04 -5.77 -20.10
CA PRO A 319 0.97 -5.40 -18.68
C PRO A 319 2.20 -4.60 -18.23
N ASN A 320 2.11 -3.86 -17.11
CA ASN A 320 3.28 -3.18 -16.53
C ASN A 320 4.31 -4.17 -16.00
N ALA A 321 3.81 -5.19 -15.32
CA ALA A 321 4.63 -6.26 -14.74
C ALA A 321 3.81 -7.54 -14.61
N VAL A 322 4.51 -8.68 -14.62
CA VAL A 322 3.94 -9.99 -14.27
C VAL A 322 4.74 -10.57 -13.11
N VAL A 323 4.05 -11.11 -12.13
CA VAL A 323 4.65 -11.69 -10.92
C VAL A 323 4.29 -13.16 -10.83
N PRO A 324 5.25 -14.08 -10.93
CA PRO A 324 5.05 -15.50 -10.65
C PRO A 324 4.84 -15.72 -9.14
N MET A 325 3.60 -15.49 -8.66
CA MET A 325 3.28 -15.46 -7.23
C MET A 325 3.57 -16.79 -6.54
N SER A 326 3.25 -17.91 -7.17
CA SER A 326 3.51 -19.24 -6.60
C SER A 326 5.00 -19.62 -6.56
N GLU A 327 5.90 -18.93 -7.28
CA GLU A 327 7.35 -19.07 -7.08
C GLU A 327 7.82 -18.37 -5.81
N VAL A 328 7.17 -17.24 -5.43
CA VAL A 328 7.49 -16.45 -4.23
C VAL A 328 6.79 -17.02 -3.00
N ALA A 329 5.51 -17.31 -3.13
CA ALA A 329 4.63 -17.86 -2.08
C ALA A 329 3.91 -19.09 -2.61
N PRO A 330 4.49 -20.29 -2.47
CA PRO A 330 3.90 -21.53 -2.98
C PRO A 330 2.49 -21.79 -2.42
N GLU A 331 2.21 -21.31 -1.22
CA GLU A 331 0.91 -21.45 -0.55
C GLU A 331 -0.23 -20.69 -1.25
N TYR A 332 0.09 -19.79 -2.17
CA TYR A 332 -0.93 -19.02 -2.91
C TYR A 332 -1.62 -19.83 -4.01
N ALA A 333 -1.08 -20.99 -4.37
CA ALA A 333 -1.64 -21.83 -5.41
C ALA A 333 -1.78 -23.30 -4.95
N PRO A 334 -2.74 -24.06 -5.49
CA PRO A 334 -2.75 -25.53 -5.38
C PRO A 334 -1.46 -26.14 -5.95
N ASP A 335 -1.04 -27.31 -5.43
CA ASP A 335 0.22 -27.99 -5.79
C ASP A 335 0.38 -28.27 -7.30
N ASP A 336 -0.75 -28.44 -8.03
CA ASP A 336 -0.80 -28.75 -9.45
C ASP A 336 -1.00 -27.53 -10.35
N ARG A 337 -0.91 -26.33 -9.80
CA ARG A 337 -1.13 -25.06 -10.51
C ARG A 337 -0.05 -24.02 -10.18
N ALA A 338 0.19 -23.12 -11.12
CA ALA A 338 1.00 -21.93 -10.91
C ALA A 338 0.10 -20.68 -10.93
N LEU A 339 0.40 -19.71 -10.07
CA LEU A 339 -0.32 -18.45 -9.96
C LEU A 339 0.53 -17.27 -10.45
N LEU A 340 -0.07 -16.44 -11.31
CA LEU A 340 0.50 -15.19 -11.78
C LEU A 340 -0.38 -14.00 -11.36
N ALA A 341 0.24 -12.92 -10.96
CA ALA A 341 -0.39 -11.60 -10.89
C ALA A 341 0.15 -10.71 -12.01
N ALA A 342 -0.73 -10.06 -12.77
CA ALA A 342 -0.32 -9.05 -13.75
C ALA A 342 -0.93 -7.70 -13.42
N THR A 343 -0.14 -6.63 -13.50
CA THR A 343 -0.57 -5.27 -13.16
C THR A 343 -0.73 -4.42 -14.42
N PHE A 344 -1.84 -3.68 -14.47
CA PHE A 344 -2.15 -2.77 -15.56
C PHE A 344 -2.44 -1.37 -14.98
N LEU A 345 -1.79 -0.37 -15.51
CA LEU A 345 -1.80 1.00 -15.01
C LEU A 345 -2.57 1.92 -15.94
N GLY A 346 -3.08 3.02 -15.38
CA GLY A 346 -3.84 4.03 -16.12
C GLY A 346 -5.35 3.81 -16.08
N GLU A 347 -6.09 4.89 -16.31
CA GLU A 347 -7.56 4.90 -16.32
C GLU A 347 -8.13 3.96 -17.41
N GLU A 348 -7.46 3.88 -18.54
CA GLU A 348 -7.85 3.04 -19.68
C GLU A 348 -7.90 1.55 -19.33
N ALA A 349 -7.11 1.09 -18.36
CA ALA A 349 -7.12 -0.30 -17.94
C ALA A 349 -8.43 -0.70 -17.24
N LEU A 350 -9.13 0.26 -16.61
CA LEU A 350 -10.39 0.00 -15.91
C LEU A 350 -11.52 -0.48 -16.82
N ASP A 351 -11.53 -0.03 -18.07
CA ASP A 351 -12.62 -0.26 -19.03
C ASP A 351 -12.32 -1.42 -20.01
N ARG A 352 -11.11 -2.01 -19.92
CA ARG A 352 -10.73 -3.17 -20.76
C ARG A 352 -11.43 -4.44 -20.30
N SER A 353 -11.75 -5.33 -21.24
CA SER A 353 -12.32 -6.63 -20.93
C SER A 353 -11.29 -7.56 -20.27
N ASP A 354 -11.75 -8.57 -19.51
CA ASP A 354 -10.85 -9.57 -18.92
C ASP A 354 -10.12 -10.37 -19.99
N GLU A 355 -10.74 -10.57 -21.15
CA GLU A 355 -10.15 -11.24 -22.31
C GLU A 355 -9.00 -10.42 -22.91
N ASP A 356 -9.19 -9.11 -23.13
CA ASP A 356 -8.11 -8.24 -23.64
C ASP A 356 -6.92 -8.17 -22.67
N LEU A 357 -7.20 -8.14 -21.36
CA LEU A 357 -6.14 -8.12 -20.34
C LEU A 357 -5.37 -9.44 -20.28
N ARG A 358 -6.08 -10.57 -20.41
CA ARG A 358 -5.47 -11.90 -20.50
C ARG A 358 -4.60 -12.02 -21.74
N ASP A 359 -5.11 -11.55 -22.89
CA ASP A 359 -4.39 -11.64 -24.17
C ASP A 359 -3.09 -10.82 -24.13
N ASP A 360 -3.08 -9.61 -23.50
CA ASP A 360 -1.85 -8.86 -23.26
C ASP A 360 -0.83 -9.66 -22.42
N VAL A 361 -1.30 -10.36 -21.37
CA VAL A 361 -0.40 -11.20 -20.56
C VAL A 361 0.15 -12.37 -21.36
N HIS A 362 -0.71 -13.04 -22.12
CA HIS A 362 -0.32 -14.16 -22.98
C HIS A 362 0.72 -13.73 -24.01
N ASP A 363 0.45 -12.65 -24.74
CA ASP A 363 1.36 -12.10 -25.75
C ASP A 363 2.71 -11.66 -25.14
N ALA A 364 2.68 -11.05 -23.95
CA ALA A 364 3.89 -10.67 -23.25
C ALA A 364 4.71 -11.91 -22.84
N LEU A 365 4.07 -12.93 -22.28
CA LEU A 365 4.75 -14.18 -21.88
C LEU A 365 5.32 -14.91 -23.08
N ASP A 366 4.59 -15.04 -24.16
CA ASP A 366 5.06 -15.65 -25.42
C ASP A 366 6.26 -14.88 -25.99
N ALA A 367 6.21 -13.54 -25.95
CA ALA A 367 7.32 -12.72 -26.42
C ALA A 367 8.57 -12.83 -25.52
N TRP A 368 8.38 -12.96 -24.21
CA TRP A 368 9.51 -13.04 -23.26
C TRP A 368 10.09 -14.45 -23.16
N PHE A 369 9.28 -15.50 -23.37
CA PHE A 369 9.65 -16.90 -23.23
C PHE A 369 9.30 -17.70 -24.49
N PRO A 370 9.91 -17.38 -25.65
CA PRO A 370 9.57 -18.01 -26.92
C PRO A 370 9.83 -19.54 -26.95
N GLU A 371 10.54 -20.06 -25.96
CA GLU A 371 10.79 -21.48 -25.77
C GLU A 371 9.69 -22.22 -25.02
N ARG A 372 8.60 -21.56 -24.59
CA ARG A 372 7.50 -22.09 -23.77
C ARG A 372 6.17 -21.91 -24.46
N ASP A 373 5.15 -22.63 -23.99
CA ASP A 373 3.76 -22.54 -24.43
C ASP A 373 2.88 -22.09 -23.25
N PHE A 374 2.18 -20.98 -23.42
CA PHE A 374 1.26 -20.42 -22.43
C PHE A 374 -0.22 -20.59 -22.82
N GLY A 375 -0.53 -21.48 -23.78
CA GLY A 375 -1.90 -21.75 -24.23
C GLY A 375 -2.87 -22.24 -23.13
N GLY A 376 -2.32 -22.62 -21.96
CA GLY A 376 -3.09 -22.99 -20.78
C GLY A 376 -3.37 -21.83 -19.80
N LEU A 377 -3.09 -20.58 -20.16
CA LEU A 377 -3.33 -19.42 -19.30
C LEU A 377 -4.82 -19.19 -19.08
N GLU A 378 -5.24 -19.27 -17.83
CA GLU A 378 -6.64 -19.14 -17.38
C GLU A 378 -6.78 -17.91 -16.49
N THR A 379 -7.82 -17.09 -16.72
CA THR A 379 -8.16 -15.97 -15.84
C THR A 379 -8.93 -16.50 -14.63
N LEU A 380 -8.42 -16.23 -13.43
CA LEU A 380 -9.10 -16.53 -12.16
C LEU A 380 -10.00 -15.37 -11.73
N ASP A 381 -9.45 -14.15 -11.72
CA ASP A 381 -10.19 -12.93 -11.37
C ASP A 381 -9.46 -11.68 -11.91
N VAL A 382 -10.19 -10.56 -12.00
CA VAL A 382 -9.64 -9.24 -12.37
C VAL A 382 -10.13 -8.16 -11.42
N HIS A 383 -9.24 -7.68 -10.59
CA HIS A 383 -9.51 -6.62 -9.62
C HIS A 383 -9.37 -5.23 -10.25
N ARG A 384 -10.47 -4.51 -10.42
CA ARG A 384 -10.51 -3.12 -10.88
C ARG A 384 -10.66 -2.19 -9.67
N ILE A 385 -9.58 -1.51 -9.29
CA ILE A 385 -9.52 -0.67 -8.09
C ILE A 385 -9.41 0.78 -8.52
N ARG A 386 -10.54 1.51 -8.54
CA ARG A 386 -10.58 2.91 -8.98
C ARG A 386 -9.80 3.86 -8.07
N PHE A 387 -9.69 3.54 -6.79
CA PHE A 387 -8.93 4.29 -5.80
C PHE A 387 -7.97 3.35 -5.07
N ALA A 388 -6.85 3.04 -5.70
CA ALA A 388 -5.81 2.19 -5.11
C ALA A 388 -4.89 2.99 -4.18
N GLN A 389 -4.50 4.18 -4.62
CA GLN A 389 -3.73 5.18 -3.87
C GLN A 389 -4.38 6.55 -4.07
N PHE A 390 -4.12 7.54 -3.20
CA PHE A 390 -4.35 8.92 -3.59
C PHE A 390 -3.18 9.43 -4.43
N ALA A 391 -3.45 10.37 -5.33
CA ALA A 391 -2.42 10.95 -6.18
C ALA A 391 -1.39 11.74 -5.35
N GLN A 392 -0.11 11.48 -5.58
CA GLN A 392 0.99 12.06 -4.79
C GLN A 392 1.94 12.90 -5.67
N PRO A 393 1.45 13.98 -6.33
CA PRO A 393 2.32 14.88 -7.09
C PRO A 393 3.28 15.64 -6.17
N PRO A 394 4.35 16.26 -6.72
CA PRO A 394 5.24 17.12 -5.95
C PRO A 394 4.49 18.19 -5.15
N GLY A 395 4.86 18.33 -3.89
CA GLY A 395 4.27 19.30 -2.95
C GLY A 395 3.07 18.80 -2.17
N VAL A 396 2.39 17.72 -2.58
CA VAL A 396 1.16 17.24 -1.93
C VAL A 396 1.32 16.97 -0.43
N HIS A 397 2.48 16.46 -0.03
CA HIS A 397 2.71 16.09 1.37
C HIS A 397 2.73 17.27 2.35
N ALA A 398 2.94 18.48 1.84
CA ALA A 398 2.87 19.71 2.64
C ALA A 398 1.42 20.20 2.87
N ASP A 399 0.48 19.70 2.05
CA ASP A 399 -0.92 20.11 2.05
C ASP A 399 -1.86 19.02 2.61
N LEU A 400 -1.30 17.86 3.02
CA LEU A 400 -2.10 16.80 3.65
C LEU A 400 -2.61 17.25 5.02
N PRO A 401 -3.82 16.79 5.43
CA PRO A 401 -4.39 17.17 6.72
C PRO A 401 -3.59 16.59 7.88
N ASP A 402 -3.53 17.36 8.96
CA ASP A 402 -3.11 16.84 10.26
C ASP A 402 -4.24 16.02 10.92
N PRO A 403 -3.92 15.07 11.82
CA PRO A 403 -4.94 14.29 12.52
C PRO A 403 -5.99 15.11 13.26
N ASP A 404 -5.65 16.30 13.74
CA ASP A 404 -6.48 17.22 14.53
C ASP A 404 -7.12 18.36 13.72
N ASP A 405 -7.03 18.33 12.37
CA ASP A 405 -7.69 19.32 11.50
C ASP A 405 -9.23 19.39 11.65
N PRO A 406 -9.96 18.29 11.94
CA PRO A 406 -11.37 18.41 12.28
C PRO A 406 -11.58 19.16 13.59
N GLU A 407 -12.66 19.96 13.67
CA GLU A 407 -13.00 20.67 14.91
C GLU A 407 -13.49 19.72 16.01
N GLY A 408 -13.11 19.98 17.26
CA GLY A 408 -13.57 19.27 18.45
C GLY A 408 -12.96 17.86 18.58
N PRO A 409 -13.65 16.91 19.25
CA PRO A 409 -13.14 15.61 19.60
C PRO A 409 -13.18 14.62 18.42
N VAL A 410 -12.92 15.10 17.21
CA VAL A 410 -12.88 14.28 15.98
C VAL A 410 -11.46 14.35 15.42
N THR A 411 -10.88 13.20 15.09
CA THR A 411 -9.55 13.11 14.49
C THR A 411 -9.57 12.30 13.20
N LEU A 412 -8.59 12.54 12.32
CA LEU A 412 -8.40 11.81 11.07
C LEU A 412 -7.32 10.74 11.23
N ALA A 413 -7.58 9.55 10.68
CA ALA A 413 -6.60 8.49 10.53
C ALA A 413 -6.65 7.87 9.13
N GLY A 414 -5.52 7.77 8.49
CA GLY A 414 -5.39 7.20 7.14
C GLY A 414 -4.06 7.57 6.51
N ASP A 415 -3.63 6.83 5.52
CA ASP A 415 -2.41 7.14 4.78
C ASP A 415 -2.41 8.56 4.19
N TYR A 416 -3.57 9.18 4.04
CA TYR A 416 -3.77 10.54 3.54
C TYR A 416 -3.40 11.65 4.55
N THR A 417 -3.04 11.32 5.78
CA THR A 417 -2.42 12.27 6.73
C THR A 417 -0.89 12.14 6.77
N GLU A 418 -0.33 11.20 6.02
CA GLU A 418 1.11 10.91 5.94
C GLU A 418 1.57 10.80 4.50
N TRP A 419 1.43 9.62 3.90
CA TRP A 419 1.69 9.30 2.50
C TRP A 419 1.09 7.94 2.15
N SER A 420 0.70 7.72 0.89
CA SER A 420 -0.05 6.51 0.51
C SER A 420 0.83 5.26 0.58
N SER A 421 0.70 4.53 1.70
CA SER A 421 1.43 3.29 1.97
C SER A 421 0.91 2.58 3.22
N ILE A 422 1.31 1.32 3.40
CA ILE A 422 1.12 0.58 4.66
C ILE A 422 1.82 1.32 5.82
N GLN A 423 3.05 1.80 5.61
CA GLN A 423 3.80 2.59 6.59
C GLN A 423 3.04 3.85 7.02
N GLY A 424 2.55 4.64 6.06
CA GLY A 424 1.80 5.86 6.33
C GLY A 424 0.48 5.59 7.07
N ALA A 425 -0.24 4.54 6.67
CA ALA A 425 -1.49 4.17 7.33
C ALA A 425 -1.29 3.79 8.81
N LEU A 426 -0.27 2.97 9.12
CA LEU A 426 0.02 2.57 10.49
C LEU A 426 0.52 3.75 11.35
N GLU A 427 1.38 4.60 10.79
CA GLU A 427 1.88 5.80 11.48
C GLU A 427 0.76 6.80 11.75
N SER A 428 -0.12 7.01 10.78
CA SER A 428 -1.31 7.85 10.92
C SER A 428 -2.23 7.36 12.06
N GLY A 429 -2.49 6.05 12.12
CA GLY A 429 -3.29 5.48 13.22
C GLY A 429 -2.70 5.77 14.60
N ARG A 430 -1.38 5.68 14.73
CA ARG A 430 -0.66 6.02 15.96
C ARG A 430 -0.81 7.50 16.34
N LYS A 431 -0.65 8.40 15.36
CA LYS A 431 -0.77 9.85 15.59
C LYS A 431 -2.21 10.24 15.93
N ALA A 432 -3.18 9.67 15.22
CA ALA A 432 -4.60 9.92 15.49
C ALA A 432 -5.01 9.45 16.90
N ALA A 433 -4.51 8.29 17.36
CA ALA A 433 -4.74 7.84 18.72
C ALA A 433 -4.16 8.81 19.77
N ALA A 434 -3.00 9.39 19.51
CA ALA A 434 -2.41 10.38 20.42
C ALA A 434 -3.25 11.66 20.46
N ALA A 435 -3.70 12.18 19.32
CA ALA A 435 -4.56 13.34 19.24
C ALA A 435 -5.94 13.12 19.88
N ALA A 436 -6.61 11.99 19.57
CA ALA A 436 -7.91 11.63 20.17
C ALA A 436 -7.79 11.45 21.70
N GLY A 437 -6.64 10.97 22.18
CA GLY A 437 -6.39 10.79 23.61
C GLY A 437 -6.36 12.08 24.43
N GLU A 438 -6.27 13.25 23.82
CA GLU A 438 -6.37 14.55 24.50
C GLU A 438 -7.80 14.87 24.96
N TYR A 439 -8.79 14.17 24.43
CA TYR A 439 -10.21 14.32 24.76
C TYR A 439 -10.72 13.24 25.74
N LEU A 440 -9.90 12.25 26.12
CA LEU A 440 -10.21 11.09 26.96
C LEU A 440 -9.49 11.21 28.33
#